data_6641a4bcdda232fb3f5586921faa0afb
#
_entry.id   6641a4bcdda232fb3f5586921faa0afb
#
_cell.length_a   1.000
_cell.length_b   1.000
_cell.length_c   1.000
_cell.angle_alpha   90.00
_cell.angle_beta   90.00
_cell.angle_gamma   90.00
#
_symmetry.space_group_name_H-M   'P 1'
#
loop_
_entity.id
_entity.type
_entity.pdbx_description
1 polymer ?
#
loop_
_entity_poly.entity_id
_entity_poly.type
_entity_poly.pdbx_seq_one_letter_code
_entity_poly.pdbx_strand_id
1 'polypeptide(L)'
;MIPRYSRPEMANIWTDKNRFRIWFEIEAYALEAFEKQGLIEKGISNQVFEAVGDKKYDFDVDAILDIEKTTKHDVIAFLTYLAGIIGENSRFVHMGMTSSDILDTALSKQLDEACEILIDDLKRLLAVIKKRAFEHKDTICIGRSHGIHAEPVTFGLKLARFYAEFDRNLARLEAARKEIAVCAISGAVGTHANVAIEVQDHVAEKLGLESETISSQVIPRDRHAMLFSVFGVIASSIENLATEVRHLQRTEVLEASEFFSKGQKGSSAMPHKKNPILTENLCGLARIVRASVVPAMENVALWHERDISHSSVERMFAPDATVTLDFALNRLINVVENLLVYPQNMQKNIDQMGGLHCSQRVLLALIEEAKISREDSYKIVQTNAMKVWEEGADFKSLLKNDPLVSSKLTDEKIDSLFDDSHHLKSVDKIFDKVFK
;
A
#
# COMPACT_ATOMS: atom_id res chain seq x y z
N MET A 1 1.89 -15.25 -10.15
CA MET A 1 2.14 -13.95 -10.86
C MET A 1 1.77 -14.07 -12.34
N ILE A 2 1.14 -13.05 -12.94
CA ILE A 2 0.91 -12.99 -14.38
C ILE A 2 1.61 -11.76 -14.97
N PRO A 3 2.22 -11.86 -16.17
CA PRO A 3 3.00 -10.75 -16.76
C PRO A 3 2.21 -9.44 -16.89
N ARG A 4 0.90 -9.52 -17.08
CA ARG A 4 0.01 -8.37 -17.23
C ARG A 4 0.01 -7.43 -16.01
N TYR A 5 0.25 -7.95 -14.81
CA TYR A 5 0.22 -7.22 -13.54
C TYR A 5 1.55 -7.30 -12.81
N SER A 6 2.65 -7.43 -13.56
CA SER A 6 4.00 -7.52 -13.03
C SER A 6 4.86 -6.40 -13.63
N ARG A 7 5.63 -5.70 -12.77
CA ARG A 7 6.69 -4.82 -13.20
C ARG A 7 8.01 -5.59 -13.08
N PRO A 8 8.94 -5.42 -14.04
CA PRO A 8 10.19 -6.18 -14.05
C PRO A 8 11.02 -6.03 -12.78
N GLU A 9 11.06 -4.83 -12.20
CA GLU A 9 11.83 -4.51 -11.00
C GLU A 9 11.43 -5.41 -9.82
N MET A 10 10.13 -5.51 -9.56
CA MET A 10 9.59 -6.35 -8.49
C MET A 10 9.61 -7.83 -8.86
N ALA A 11 9.28 -8.18 -10.10
CA ALA A 11 9.26 -9.57 -10.55
C ALA A 11 10.65 -10.22 -10.49
N ASN A 12 11.73 -9.48 -10.76
CA ASN A 12 13.09 -9.97 -10.72
C ASN A 12 13.52 -10.44 -9.32
N ILE A 13 12.99 -9.84 -8.25
CA ILE A 13 13.25 -10.28 -6.86
C ILE A 13 12.87 -11.75 -6.67
N TRP A 14 11.79 -12.20 -7.32
CA TRP A 14 11.20 -13.52 -7.16
C TRP A 14 11.65 -14.55 -8.21
N THR A 15 12.62 -14.23 -9.05
CA THR A 15 13.18 -15.19 -10.00
C THR A 15 14.05 -16.22 -9.30
N ASP A 16 14.09 -17.44 -9.83
CA ASP A 16 14.97 -18.49 -9.32
C ASP A 16 16.45 -18.07 -9.38
N LYS A 17 16.87 -17.34 -10.41
CA LYS A 17 18.22 -16.77 -10.51
C LYS A 17 18.55 -15.89 -9.31
N ASN A 18 17.65 -14.97 -8.94
CA ASN A 18 17.87 -14.09 -7.80
C ASN A 18 17.86 -14.88 -6.48
N ARG A 19 16.97 -15.86 -6.34
CA ARG A 19 16.92 -16.73 -5.17
C ARG A 19 18.24 -17.49 -5.00
N PHE A 20 18.76 -18.13 -6.05
CA PHE A 20 20.02 -18.85 -5.98
C PHE A 20 21.24 -17.94 -5.78
N ARG A 21 21.18 -16.71 -6.27
CA ARG A 21 22.18 -15.68 -5.95
C ARG A 21 22.26 -15.43 -4.45
N ILE A 22 21.10 -15.17 -3.82
CA ILE A 22 21.04 -14.89 -2.39
C ILE A 22 21.47 -16.12 -1.57
N TRP A 23 21.04 -17.33 -1.96
CA TRP A 23 21.49 -18.56 -1.31
C TRP A 23 23.00 -18.72 -1.36
N PHE A 24 23.60 -18.47 -2.52
CA PHE A 24 25.06 -18.50 -2.68
C PHE A 24 25.75 -17.45 -1.81
N GLU A 25 25.24 -16.24 -1.76
CA GLU A 25 25.81 -15.17 -0.93
C GLU A 25 25.79 -15.53 0.55
N ILE A 26 24.70 -16.13 1.05
CA ILE A 26 24.61 -16.63 2.43
C ILE A 26 25.71 -17.66 2.71
N GLU A 27 25.85 -18.66 1.84
CA GLU A 27 26.87 -19.72 1.97
C GLU A 27 28.30 -19.15 1.91
N ALA A 28 28.57 -18.28 0.96
CA ALA A 28 29.88 -17.69 0.77
C ALA A 28 30.28 -16.77 1.93
N TYR A 29 29.33 -15.99 2.47
CA TYR A 29 29.59 -15.17 3.66
C TYR A 29 29.74 -16.01 4.92
N ALA A 30 29.06 -17.14 5.03
CA ALA A 30 29.31 -18.10 6.10
C ALA A 30 30.76 -18.65 6.05
N LEU A 31 31.28 -18.95 4.85
CA LEU A 31 32.69 -19.32 4.68
C LEU A 31 33.66 -18.21 5.12
N GLU A 32 33.39 -16.95 4.79
CA GLU A 32 34.18 -15.81 5.31
C GLU A 32 34.21 -15.78 6.83
N ALA A 33 33.08 -16.07 7.48
CA ALA A 33 33.01 -16.13 8.95
C ALA A 33 33.81 -17.32 9.49
N PHE A 34 33.73 -18.50 8.87
CA PHE A 34 34.53 -19.66 9.25
C PHE A 34 36.03 -19.42 9.12
N GLU A 35 36.49 -18.72 8.08
CA GLU A 35 37.87 -18.27 7.96
C GLU A 35 38.29 -17.33 9.10
N LYS A 36 37.44 -16.35 9.45
CA LYS A 36 37.71 -15.42 10.55
C LYS A 36 37.86 -16.14 11.88
N GLN A 37 37.11 -17.21 12.08
CA GLN A 37 37.18 -18.06 13.28
C GLN A 37 38.33 -19.08 13.24
N GLY A 38 39.01 -19.24 12.11
CA GLY A 38 40.08 -20.22 11.93
C GLY A 38 39.59 -21.67 11.82
N LEU A 39 38.32 -21.88 11.52
CA LEU A 39 37.70 -23.19 11.31
C LEU A 39 38.08 -23.79 9.94
N ILE A 40 38.37 -22.96 8.97
CA ILE A 40 38.84 -23.31 7.64
C ILE A 40 40.05 -22.45 7.28
N GLU A 41 40.79 -22.87 6.26
CA GLU A 41 41.99 -22.16 5.80
C GLU A 41 41.61 -20.81 5.15
N LYS A 42 42.46 -19.82 5.31
CA LYS A 42 42.26 -18.50 4.72
C LYS A 42 42.34 -18.56 3.19
N GLY A 43 41.40 -17.86 2.54
CA GLY A 43 41.33 -17.73 1.09
C GLY A 43 40.37 -18.72 0.42
N ILE A 44 39.77 -19.64 1.16
CA ILE A 44 38.75 -20.60 0.65
C ILE A 44 37.51 -19.85 0.17
N SER A 45 37.01 -18.90 0.95
CA SER A 45 35.85 -18.09 0.54
C SER A 45 36.08 -17.35 -0.78
N ASN A 46 37.26 -16.74 -0.94
CA ASN A 46 37.62 -16.07 -2.20
C ASN A 46 37.68 -17.06 -3.36
N GLN A 47 38.27 -18.26 -3.16
CA GLN A 47 38.30 -19.30 -4.20
C GLN A 47 36.88 -19.74 -4.59
N VAL A 48 35.96 -19.81 -3.65
CA VAL A 48 34.55 -20.15 -3.90
C VAL A 48 33.86 -19.04 -4.70
N PHE A 49 34.05 -17.77 -4.32
CA PHE A 49 33.54 -16.65 -5.11
C PHE A 49 34.09 -16.61 -6.56
N GLU A 50 35.39 -16.82 -6.73
CA GLU A 50 36.04 -16.86 -8.05
C GLU A 50 35.51 -18.01 -8.90
N ALA A 51 35.35 -19.22 -8.32
CA ALA A 51 34.85 -20.39 -9.02
C ALA A 51 33.41 -20.21 -9.54
N VAL A 52 32.57 -19.50 -8.81
CA VAL A 52 31.18 -19.23 -9.20
C VAL A 52 31.07 -17.99 -10.11
N GLY A 53 32.17 -17.22 -10.32
CA GLY A 53 32.21 -16.14 -11.31
C GLY A 53 32.05 -14.73 -10.79
N ASP A 54 32.69 -14.40 -9.68
CA ASP A 54 32.96 -13.05 -9.17
C ASP A 54 31.78 -12.03 -9.43
N LYS A 55 30.69 -12.16 -8.73
CA LYS A 55 29.52 -11.27 -8.76
C LYS A 55 28.61 -11.34 -10.01
N LYS A 56 28.90 -12.19 -10.97
CA LYS A 56 28.04 -12.49 -12.12
C LYS A 56 27.40 -13.87 -12.01
N TYR A 57 26.89 -14.20 -10.83
CA TYR A 57 26.31 -15.52 -10.50
C TYR A 57 25.21 -15.94 -11.50
N ASP A 58 25.64 -16.44 -12.66
CA ASP A 58 24.73 -16.94 -13.70
C ASP A 58 24.51 -18.45 -13.52
N PHE A 59 23.72 -18.77 -12.49
CA PHE A 59 23.39 -20.16 -12.19
C PHE A 59 22.51 -20.76 -13.30
N ASP A 60 22.83 -21.98 -13.70
CA ASP A 60 22.00 -22.79 -14.59
C ASP A 60 20.82 -23.35 -13.77
N VAL A 61 19.71 -22.61 -13.80
CA VAL A 61 18.48 -22.93 -13.07
C VAL A 61 17.95 -24.31 -13.48
N ASP A 62 17.97 -24.62 -14.78
CA ASP A 62 17.45 -25.89 -15.29
C ASP A 62 18.29 -27.08 -14.80
N ALA A 63 19.63 -26.95 -14.76
CA ALA A 63 20.50 -27.96 -14.18
C ALA A 63 20.22 -28.20 -12.69
N ILE A 64 20.00 -27.15 -11.90
CA ILE A 64 19.65 -27.28 -10.47
C ILE A 64 18.32 -28.00 -10.31
N LEU A 65 17.29 -27.60 -11.09
CA LEU A 65 15.96 -28.23 -11.05
C LEU A 65 16.01 -29.70 -11.52
N ASP A 66 16.89 -30.05 -12.44
CA ASP A 66 17.09 -31.45 -12.86
C ASP A 66 17.68 -32.31 -11.73
N ILE A 67 18.66 -31.77 -10.98
CA ILE A 67 19.21 -32.43 -9.78
C ILE A 67 18.09 -32.61 -8.73
N GLU A 68 17.24 -31.60 -8.54
CA GLU A 68 16.14 -31.65 -7.59
C GLU A 68 15.14 -32.77 -7.90
N LYS A 69 14.92 -33.12 -9.17
CA LYS A 69 14.06 -34.26 -9.54
C LYS A 69 14.50 -35.56 -8.89
N THR A 70 15.80 -35.71 -8.61
CA THR A 70 16.38 -36.88 -7.95
C THR A 70 16.47 -36.69 -6.43
N THR A 71 17.03 -35.58 -5.97
CA THR A 71 17.25 -35.31 -4.55
C THR A 71 15.95 -35.06 -3.78
N LYS A 72 14.88 -34.61 -4.44
CA LYS A 72 13.61 -34.20 -3.85
C LYS A 72 13.78 -33.14 -2.75
N HIS A 73 14.81 -32.33 -2.84
CA HIS A 73 15.17 -31.30 -1.87
C HIS A 73 15.90 -30.17 -2.56
N ASP A 74 15.34 -28.97 -2.57
CA ASP A 74 15.82 -27.80 -3.31
C ASP A 74 17.22 -27.32 -2.84
N VAL A 75 17.44 -27.17 -1.53
CA VAL A 75 18.76 -26.75 -1.01
C VAL A 75 19.83 -27.79 -1.30
N ILE A 76 19.54 -29.10 -1.12
CA ILE A 76 20.49 -30.17 -1.46
C ILE A 76 20.81 -30.15 -2.97
N ALA A 77 19.83 -29.94 -3.83
CA ALA A 77 20.04 -29.81 -5.26
C ALA A 77 20.99 -28.65 -5.61
N PHE A 78 20.77 -27.49 -5.02
CA PHE A 78 21.63 -26.33 -5.17
C PHE A 78 23.05 -26.58 -4.67
N LEU A 79 23.22 -27.17 -3.47
CA LEU A 79 24.54 -27.52 -2.92
C LEU A 79 25.26 -28.56 -3.78
N THR A 80 24.52 -29.53 -4.33
CA THR A 80 25.11 -30.52 -5.28
C THR A 80 25.60 -29.88 -6.57
N TYR A 81 24.83 -28.94 -7.12
CA TYR A 81 25.23 -28.15 -8.27
C TYR A 81 26.46 -27.30 -7.97
N LEU A 82 26.52 -26.63 -6.83
CA LEU A 82 27.69 -25.86 -6.39
C LEU A 82 28.93 -26.73 -6.25
N ALA A 83 28.78 -27.93 -5.67
CA ALA A 83 29.92 -28.85 -5.48
C ALA A 83 30.58 -29.22 -6.80
N GLY A 84 29.81 -29.34 -7.88
CA GLY A 84 30.31 -29.56 -9.23
C GLY A 84 31.17 -28.42 -9.78
N ILE A 85 30.92 -27.19 -9.34
CA ILE A 85 31.66 -25.98 -9.74
C ILE A 85 32.88 -25.74 -8.84
N ILE A 86 32.66 -25.83 -7.50
CA ILE A 86 33.63 -25.44 -6.48
C ILE A 86 34.71 -26.52 -6.26
N GLY A 87 34.37 -27.82 -6.54
CA GLY A 87 35.25 -28.94 -6.31
C GLY A 87 35.49 -29.24 -4.84
N GLU A 88 36.76 -29.48 -4.42
CA GLU A 88 37.10 -29.95 -3.06
C GLU A 88 36.68 -28.98 -1.94
N ASN A 89 36.60 -27.68 -2.23
CA ASN A 89 36.19 -26.67 -1.25
C ASN A 89 34.69 -26.79 -0.88
N SER A 90 33.89 -27.53 -1.64
CA SER A 90 32.47 -27.76 -1.35
C SER A 90 32.21 -28.43 0.01
N ARG A 91 33.23 -29.14 0.55
CA ARG A 91 33.17 -29.76 1.88
C ARG A 91 32.92 -28.76 3.04
N PHE A 92 33.22 -27.49 2.82
CA PHE A 92 33.04 -26.44 3.82
C PHE A 92 31.73 -25.67 3.65
N VAL A 93 31.09 -25.77 2.47
CA VAL A 93 29.80 -25.13 2.21
C VAL A 93 28.71 -25.81 3.04
N HIS A 94 27.81 -25.03 3.63
CA HIS A 94 26.72 -25.50 4.49
C HIS A 94 27.15 -26.18 5.81
N MET A 95 28.38 -25.96 6.25
CA MET A 95 28.95 -26.63 7.42
C MET A 95 28.24 -26.18 8.71
N GLY A 96 27.58 -27.10 9.39
CA GLY A 96 26.83 -26.84 10.63
C GLY A 96 25.48 -26.15 10.46
N MET A 97 25.14 -25.76 9.24
CA MET A 97 23.89 -25.07 8.91
C MET A 97 22.75 -26.05 8.60
N THR A 98 21.53 -25.52 8.53
CA THR A 98 20.34 -26.24 8.07
C THR A 98 19.68 -25.48 6.90
N SER A 99 18.84 -26.17 6.13
CA SER A 99 18.17 -25.57 4.96
C SER A 99 17.42 -24.28 5.31
N SER A 100 16.81 -24.19 6.47
CA SER A 100 16.06 -23.01 6.88
C SER A 100 16.94 -21.79 7.13
N ASP A 101 18.21 -21.99 7.54
CA ASP A 101 19.18 -20.89 7.68
C ASP A 101 19.33 -20.12 6.35
N ILE A 102 19.27 -20.85 5.23
CA ILE A 102 19.34 -20.25 3.89
C ILE A 102 17.98 -19.76 3.43
N LEU A 103 16.94 -20.62 3.55
CA LEU A 103 15.61 -20.34 3.00
C LEU A 103 14.98 -19.11 3.65
N ASP A 104 15.02 -19.06 4.99
CA ASP A 104 14.38 -17.97 5.74
C ASP A 104 15.16 -16.66 5.61
N THR A 105 16.49 -16.72 5.72
CA THR A 105 17.34 -15.52 5.49
C THR A 105 17.19 -14.99 4.07
N ALA A 106 17.09 -15.87 3.06
CA ALA A 106 16.86 -15.44 1.69
C ALA A 106 15.47 -14.84 1.49
N LEU A 107 14.43 -15.42 2.10
CA LEU A 107 13.07 -14.86 2.05
C LEU A 107 13.02 -13.48 2.71
N SER A 108 13.66 -13.31 3.88
CA SER A 108 13.78 -12.01 4.55
C SER A 108 14.49 -10.98 3.66
N LYS A 109 15.56 -11.37 2.98
CA LYS A 109 16.27 -10.49 2.03
C LYS A 109 15.39 -10.10 0.84
N GLN A 110 14.67 -11.06 0.25
CA GLN A 110 13.74 -10.78 -0.85
C GLN A 110 12.59 -9.86 -0.41
N LEU A 111 12.06 -10.06 0.79
CA LEU A 111 11.00 -9.20 1.34
C LEU A 111 11.53 -7.80 1.69
N ASP A 112 12.77 -7.68 2.18
CA ASP A 112 13.43 -6.40 2.40
C ASP A 112 13.58 -5.61 1.10
N GLU A 113 14.11 -6.25 0.04
CA GLU A 113 14.26 -5.66 -1.30
C GLU A 113 12.88 -5.27 -1.89
N ALA A 114 11.86 -6.10 -1.71
CA ALA A 114 10.49 -5.78 -2.14
C ALA A 114 9.92 -4.58 -1.39
N CYS A 115 10.16 -4.48 -0.08
CA CYS A 115 9.74 -3.33 0.72
C CYS A 115 10.42 -2.04 0.27
N GLU A 116 11.68 -2.06 -0.16
CA GLU A 116 12.35 -0.88 -0.73
C GLU A 116 11.60 -0.30 -1.92
N ILE A 117 11.23 -1.16 -2.86
CA ILE A 117 10.44 -0.76 -4.04
C ILE A 117 9.08 -0.18 -3.62
N LEU A 118 8.38 -0.86 -2.72
CA LEU A 118 7.05 -0.41 -2.25
C LEU A 118 7.11 0.91 -1.47
N ILE A 119 8.18 1.15 -0.71
CA ILE A 119 8.43 2.42 -0.01
C ILE A 119 8.65 3.55 -1.03
N ASP A 120 9.44 3.32 -2.08
CA ASP A 120 9.62 4.30 -3.16
C ASP A 120 8.29 4.60 -3.86
N ASP A 121 7.52 3.58 -4.19
CA ASP A 121 6.19 3.74 -4.79
C ASP A 121 5.25 4.58 -3.91
N LEU A 122 5.22 4.33 -2.59
CA LEU A 122 4.42 5.13 -1.67
C LEU A 122 4.89 6.58 -1.58
N LYS A 123 6.21 6.83 -1.57
CA LYS A 123 6.76 8.19 -1.60
C LYS A 123 6.37 8.92 -2.89
N ARG A 124 6.42 8.24 -4.02
CA ARG A 124 5.99 8.80 -5.31
C ARG A 124 4.47 9.09 -5.32
N LEU A 125 3.66 8.17 -4.79
CA LEU A 125 2.22 8.37 -4.65
C LEU A 125 1.90 9.59 -3.78
N LEU A 126 2.56 9.72 -2.63
CA LEU A 126 2.42 10.87 -1.72
C LEU A 126 2.77 12.18 -2.42
N ALA A 127 3.86 12.22 -3.18
CA ALA A 127 4.26 13.42 -3.94
C ALA A 127 3.18 13.83 -4.95
N VAL A 128 2.60 12.87 -5.67
CA VAL A 128 1.53 13.11 -6.64
C VAL A 128 0.25 13.57 -5.93
N ILE A 129 -0.19 12.91 -4.88
CA ILE A 129 -1.39 13.32 -4.13
C ILE A 129 -1.21 14.73 -3.56
N LYS A 130 -0.04 15.03 -2.98
CA LYS A 130 0.27 16.37 -2.45
C LYS A 130 0.16 17.43 -3.55
N LYS A 131 0.79 17.23 -4.70
CA LYS A 131 0.72 18.14 -5.85
C LYS A 131 -0.74 18.42 -6.23
N ARG A 132 -1.54 17.36 -6.41
CA ARG A 132 -2.94 17.47 -6.79
C ARG A 132 -3.82 18.11 -5.71
N ALA A 133 -3.52 17.86 -4.43
CA ALA A 133 -4.21 18.49 -3.31
C ALA A 133 -4.02 20.02 -3.32
N PHE A 134 -2.79 20.49 -3.55
CA PHE A 134 -2.51 21.92 -3.65
C PHE A 134 -3.11 22.56 -4.91
N GLU A 135 -3.11 21.87 -6.04
CA GLU A 135 -3.73 22.34 -7.29
C GLU A 135 -5.23 22.61 -7.11
N HIS A 136 -5.91 21.80 -6.29
CA HIS A 136 -7.35 21.89 -6.06
C HIS A 136 -7.70 22.35 -4.64
N LYS A 137 -6.78 23.03 -3.96
CA LYS A 137 -6.96 23.48 -2.58
C LYS A 137 -8.26 24.27 -2.40
N ASP A 138 -8.56 25.15 -3.37
CA ASP A 138 -9.71 26.06 -3.33
C ASP A 138 -10.84 25.63 -4.28
N THR A 139 -10.73 24.46 -4.92
CA THR A 139 -11.79 23.93 -5.79
C THR A 139 -12.94 23.40 -4.94
N ILE A 140 -14.01 24.16 -4.85
CA ILE A 140 -15.19 23.81 -4.01
C ILE A 140 -15.96 22.65 -4.65
N CYS A 141 -16.40 21.71 -3.85
CA CYS A 141 -17.32 20.64 -4.22
C CYS A 141 -18.24 20.29 -3.06
N ILE A 142 -19.35 19.61 -3.33
CA ILE A 142 -20.24 19.18 -2.27
C ILE A 142 -19.66 17.98 -1.52
N GLY A 143 -19.59 18.07 -0.21
CA GLY A 143 -19.35 16.93 0.67
C GLY A 143 -20.58 16.04 0.73
N ARG A 144 -20.37 14.72 0.72
CA ARG A 144 -21.45 13.73 0.81
C ARG A 144 -21.22 12.80 1.99
N SER A 145 -22.26 12.66 2.82
CA SER A 145 -22.34 11.60 3.82
C SER A 145 -23.54 10.71 3.51
N HIS A 146 -23.41 9.40 3.68
CA HIS A 146 -24.46 8.43 3.29
C HIS A 146 -24.86 8.52 1.80
N GLY A 147 -24.01 9.11 0.93
CA GLY A 147 -24.33 9.38 -0.46
C GLY A 147 -25.19 10.63 -0.72
N ILE A 148 -25.58 11.35 0.34
CA ILE A 148 -26.45 12.54 0.28
C ILE A 148 -25.59 13.81 0.40
N HIS A 149 -26.00 14.89 -0.26
CA HIS A 149 -25.37 16.21 -0.16
C HIS A 149 -25.42 16.71 1.29
N ALA A 150 -24.26 17.10 1.81
CA ALA A 150 -24.09 17.69 3.13
C ALA A 150 -23.63 19.15 3.00
N GLU A 151 -22.41 19.45 3.40
CA GLU A 151 -21.84 20.80 3.35
C GLU A 151 -20.71 20.88 2.30
N PRO A 152 -20.41 22.07 1.80
CA PRO A 152 -19.26 22.28 0.91
C PRO A 152 -17.93 21.86 1.55
N VAL A 153 -17.06 21.31 0.74
CA VAL A 153 -15.68 20.94 1.03
C VAL A 153 -14.83 21.33 -0.17
N THR A 154 -13.50 21.29 -0.07
CA THR A 154 -12.67 21.42 -1.27
C THR A 154 -12.21 20.05 -1.78
N PHE A 155 -12.03 19.95 -3.10
CA PHE A 155 -11.46 18.75 -3.70
C PHE A 155 -10.03 18.50 -3.20
N GLY A 156 -9.27 19.57 -2.94
CA GLY A 156 -7.97 19.51 -2.29
C GLY A 156 -8.01 18.89 -0.89
N LEU A 157 -9.02 19.22 -0.06
CA LEU A 157 -9.21 18.58 1.26
C LEU A 157 -9.51 17.09 1.14
N LYS A 158 -10.29 16.67 0.15
CA LYS A 158 -10.52 15.24 -0.12
C LYS A 158 -9.20 14.52 -0.40
N LEU A 159 -8.33 15.09 -1.24
CA LEU A 159 -7.02 14.54 -1.55
C LEU A 159 -6.06 14.61 -0.34
N ALA A 160 -6.07 15.68 0.45
CA ALA A 160 -5.28 15.80 1.67
C ALA A 160 -5.60 14.71 2.70
N ARG A 161 -6.85 14.28 2.81
CA ARG A 161 -7.27 13.14 3.64
C ARG A 161 -6.60 11.84 3.17
N PHE A 162 -6.58 11.57 1.86
CA PHE A 162 -5.89 10.41 1.30
C PHE A 162 -4.38 10.50 1.48
N TYR A 163 -3.79 11.68 1.31
CA TYR A 163 -2.38 11.90 1.62
C TYR A 163 -2.05 11.44 3.04
N ALA A 164 -2.76 11.94 4.04
CA ALA A 164 -2.54 11.58 5.44
C ALA A 164 -2.76 10.07 5.72
N GLU A 165 -3.62 9.40 4.95
CA GLU A 165 -3.84 7.95 5.04
C GLU A 165 -2.63 7.17 4.49
N PHE A 166 -2.10 7.55 3.31
CA PHE A 166 -0.92 6.92 2.71
C PHE A 166 0.37 7.27 3.45
N ASP A 167 0.49 8.44 4.04
CA ASP A 167 1.62 8.83 4.90
C ASP A 167 1.74 7.90 6.12
N ARG A 168 0.61 7.60 6.78
CA ARG A 168 0.58 6.58 7.84
C ARG A 168 0.92 5.18 7.33
N ASN A 169 0.55 4.85 6.09
CA ASN A 169 0.89 3.56 5.49
C ASN A 169 2.39 3.45 5.18
N LEU A 170 3.02 4.53 4.74
CA LEU A 170 4.48 4.60 4.58
C LEU A 170 5.20 4.31 5.89
N ALA A 171 4.82 5.00 6.97
CA ALA A 171 5.41 4.76 8.30
C ALA A 171 5.23 3.32 8.80
N ARG A 172 4.04 2.71 8.55
CA ARG A 172 3.80 1.30 8.87
C ARG A 172 4.69 0.36 8.08
N LEU A 173 4.86 0.62 6.78
CA LEU A 173 5.69 -0.22 5.92
C LEU A 173 7.18 -0.11 6.29
N GLU A 174 7.68 1.09 6.59
CA GLU A 174 9.04 1.29 7.06
C GLU A 174 9.32 0.55 8.38
N ALA A 175 8.36 0.56 9.31
CA ALA A 175 8.46 -0.20 10.56
C ALA A 175 8.44 -1.72 10.31
N ALA A 176 7.51 -2.21 9.49
CA ALA A 176 7.39 -3.63 9.16
C ALA A 176 8.60 -4.14 8.35
N ARG A 177 9.16 -3.32 7.46
CA ARG A 177 10.41 -3.64 6.77
C ARG A 177 11.56 -3.88 7.74
N LYS A 178 11.74 -2.99 8.72
CA LYS A 178 12.77 -3.15 9.75
C LYS A 178 12.59 -4.44 10.55
N GLU A 179 11.33 -4.83 10.79
CA GLU A 179 11.01 -6.05 11.54
C GLU A 179 11.27 -7.34 10.75
N ILE A 180 11.03 -7.34 9.43
CA ILE A 180 11.23 -8.52 8.57
C ILE A 180 12.66 -8.68 8.08
N ALA A 181 13.47 -7.63 8.05
CA ALA A 181 14.83 -7.62 7.53
C ALA A 181 15.81 -8.28 8.51
N VAL A 182 15.66 -9.57 8.76
CA VAL A 182 16.46 -10.34 9.73
C VAL A 182 17.13 -11.55 9.09
N CYS A 183 18.28 -11.94 9.65
CA CYS A 183 19.07 -13.11 9.27
C CYS A 183 19.08 -14.09 10.43
N ALA A 184 18.78 -15.36 10.19
CA ALA A 184 18.92 -16.43 11.16
C ALA A 184 19.79 -17.55 10.58
N ILE A 185 20.94 -17.82 11.23
CA ILE A 185 21.81 -18.95 10.95
C ILE A 185 22.09 -19.62 12.30
N SER A 186 21.18 -20.46 12.73
CA SER A 186 21.15 -20.98 14.10
C SER A 186 21.14 -22.51 14.18
N GLY A 187 21.17 -23.18 13.02
CA GLY A 187 21.18 -24.63 12.92
C GLY A 187 19.82 -25.28 13.09
N ALA A 188 19.79 -26.57 13.26
CA ALA A 188 18.60 -27.42 13.13
C ALA A 188 17.43 -27.06 14.07
N VAL A 189 17.70 -26.46 15.24
CA VAL A 189 16.69 -26.12 16.25
C VAL A 189 16.96 -24.79 16.97
N GLY A 190 17.76 -23.90 16.38
CA GLY A 190 18.00 -22.58 16.92
C GLY A 190 18.99 -22.47 18.07
N THR A 191 19.79 -23.50 18.31
CA THR A 191 20.71 -23.56 19.49
C THR A 191 22.13 -23.14 19.18
N HIS A 192 22.48 -22.87 17.93
CA HIS A 192 23.85 -22.59 17.47
C HIS A 192 24.87 -23.67 17.84
N ALA A 193 24.42 -24.92 18.03
CA ALA A 193 25.29 -26.01 18.52
C ALA A 193 26.43 -26.36 17.55
N ASN A 194 26.22 -26.21 16.25
CA ASN A 194 27.19 -26.54 15.21
C ASN A 194 27.61 -25.35 14.32
N VAL A 195 27.04 -24.18 14.54
CA VAL A 195 27.36 -22.94 13.86
C VAL A 195 27.34 -21.80 14.87
N ALA A 196 28.46 -21.10 15.02
CA ALA A 196 28.59 -20.05 16.04
C ALA A 196 27.71 -18.82 15.70
N ILE A 197 27.28 -18.09 16.74
CA ILE A 197 26.46 -16.87 16.59
C ILE A 197 27.16 -15.81 15.70
N GLU A 198 28.47 -15.71 15.81
CA GLU A 198 29.29 -14.77 15.02
C GLU A 198 29.21 -15.04 13.50
N VAL A 199 28.84 -16.25 13.08
CA VAL A 199 28.57 -16.55 11.67
C VAL A 199 27.28 -15.87 11.22
N GLN A 200 26.23 -15.97 12.01
CA GLN A 200 24.97 -15.26 11.78
C GLN A 200 25.19 -13.75 11.71
N ASP A 201 25.91 -13.17 12.68
CA ASP A 201 26.18 -11.73 12.74
C ASP A 201 26.93 -11.26 11.50
N HIS A 202 27.92 -12.04 11.05
CA HIS A 202 28.69 -11.70 9.86
C HIS A 202 27.87 -11.75 8.58
N VAL A 203 27.06 -12.79 8.41
CA VAL A 203 26.17 -12.92 7.24
C VAL A 203 25.11 -11.82 7.25
N ALA A 204 24.53 -11.51 8.40
CA ALA A 204 23.57 -10.42 8.56
C ALA A 204 24.18 -9.07 8.09
N GLU A 205 25.36 -8.73 8.60
CA GLU A 205 26.09 -7.51 8.21
C GLU A 205 26.31 -7.44 6.70
N LYS A 206 26.75 -8.54 6.10
CA LYS A 206 27.06 -8.63 4.66
C LYS A 206 25.83 -8.49 3.78
N LEU A 207 24.69 -8.99 4.21
CA LEU A 207 23.39 -8.89 3.50
C LEU A 207 22.66 -7.58 3.80
N GLY A 208 23.12 -6.79 4.77
CA GLY A 208 22.40 -5.60 5.25
C GLY A 208 21.13 -5.93 6.01
N LEU A 209 21.14 -7.05 6.73
CA LEU A 209 20.05 -7.51 7.60
C LEU A 209 20.45 -7.37 9.08
N GLU A 210 19.47 -7.36 9.97
CA GLU A 210 19.71 -7.49 11.42
C GLU A 210 19.89 -8.97 11.80
N SER A 211 20.73 -9.23 12.80
CA SER A 211 20.88 -10.57 13.35
C SER A 211 19.66 -10.95 14.19
N GLU A 212 19.01 -12.09 13.92
CA GLU A 212 17.85 -12.55 14.70
C GLU A 212 18.25 -12.86 16.13
N THR A 213 17.50 -12.33 17.07
CA THR A 213 17.79 -12.49 18.50
C THR A 213 17.65 -13.94 18.97
N ILE A 214 16.60 -14.60 18.50
CA ILE A 214 16.29 -16.01 18.79
C ILE A 214 15.35 -16.57 17.73
N SER A 215 15.68 -17.73 17.23
CA SER A 215 14.82 -18.52 16.34
C SER A 215 14.66 -19.94 16.85
N SER A 216 13.72 -20.68 16.28
CA SER A 216 13.72 -22.15 16.31
C SER A 216 14.56 -22.67 15.14
N GLN A 217 14.11 -23.66 14.39
CA GLN A 217 14.70 -23.95 13.07
C GLN A 217 14.38 -22.85 12.05
N VAL A 218 13.39 -22.01 12.33
CA VAL A 218 12.89 -20.97 11.44
C VAL A 218 12.78 -19.63 12.15
N ILE A 219 12.84 -18.55 11.40
CA ILE A 219 12.50 -17.20 11.87
C ILE A 219 11.03 -17.19 12.31
N PRO A 220 10.67 -16.59 13.46
CA PRO A 220 9.28 -16.47 13.91
C PRO A 220 8.37 -15.82 12.86
N ARG A 221 7.21 -16.44 12.57
CA ARG A 221 6.30 -16.01 11.48
C ARG A 221 5.40 -14.85 11.85
N ASP A 222 5.37 -14.38 13.08
CA ASP A 222 4.70 -13.15 13.48
C ASP A 222 5.25 -11.92 12.72
N ARG A 223 6.55 -11.89 12.42
CA ARG A 223 7.19 -10.86 11.55
C ARG A 223 6.57 -10.82 10.16
N HIS A 224 6.41 -11.99 9.56
CA HIS A 224 5.76 -12.13 8.24
C HIS A 224 4.28 -11.74 8.32
N ALA A 225 3.55 -12.21 9.35
CA ALA A 225 2.16 -11.89 9.56
C ALA A 225 1.94 -10.37 9.71
N MET A 226 2.82 -9.67 10.44
CA MET A 226 2.78 -8.21 10.55
C MET A 226 2.99 -7.54 9.19
N LEU A 227 4.03 -7.92 8.44
CA LEU A 227 4.31 -7.33 7.13
C LEU A 227 3.13 -7.50 6.16
N PHE A 228 2.56 -8.70 6.05
CA PHE A 228 1.43 -8.95 5.16
C PHE A 228 0.15 -8.26 5.62
N SER A 229 -0.02 -8.04 6.93
CA SER A 229 -1.10 -7.21 7.47
C SER A 229 -0.96 -5.75 7.01
N VAL A 230 0.25 -5.21 7.00
CA VAL A 230 0.53 -3.87 6.47
C VAL A 230 0.23 -3.79 4.98
N PHE A 231 0.61 -4.80 4.19
CA PHE A 231 0.23 -4.87 2.77
C PHE A 231 -1.30 -4.85 2.59
N GLY A 232 -2.02 -5.60 3.43
CA GLY A 232 -3.49 -5.59 3.43
C GLY A 232 -4.09 -4.22 3.73
N VAL A 233 -3.51 -3.45 4.66
CA VAL A 233 -3.93 -2.08 4.97
C VAL A 233 -3.65 -1.15 3.80
N ILE A 234 -2.47 -1.21 3.18
CA ILE A 234 -2.11 -0.41 2.00
C ILE A 234 -3.08 -0.71 0.85
N ALA A 235 -3.35 -1.98 0.57
CA ALA A 235 -4.30 -2.40 -0.46
C ALA A 235 -5.72 -1.86 -0.20
N SER A 236 -6.15 -1.80 1.07
CA SER A 236 -7.44 -1.24 1.46
C SER A 236 -7.49 0.28 1.22
N SER A 237 -6.38 0.98 1.45
CA SER A 237 -6.27 2.42 1.15
C SER A 237 -6.28 2.68 -0.37
N ILE A 238 -5.65 1.81 -1.17
CA ILE A 238 -5.73 1.87 -2.64
C ILE A 238 -7.19 1.73 -3.09
N GLU A 239 -7.90 0.73 -2.57
CA GLU A 239 -9.32 0.52 -2.89
C GLU A 239 -10.19 1.69 -2.44
N ASN A 240 -9.92 2.30 -1.29
CA ASN A 240 -10.63 3.46 -0.78
C ASN A 240 -10.54 4.65 -1.75
N LEU A 241 -9.34 5.03 -2.18
CA LEU A 241 -9.15 6.12 -3.15
C LEU A 241 -9.73 5.75 -4.53
N ALA A 242 -9.50 4.52 -5.00
CA ALA A 242 -10.06 4.05 -6.26
C ALA A 242 -11.60 4.09 -6.26
N THR A 243 -12.23 3.73 -5.15
CA THR A 243 -13.69 3.79 -4.99
C THR A 243 -14.21 5.23 -5.01
N GLU A 244 -13.51 6.17 -4.35
CA GLU A 244 -13.87 7.59 -4.42
C GLU A 244 -13.83 8.10 -5.88
N VAL A 245 -12.76 7.80 -6.64
CA VAL A 245 -12.68 8.19 -8.06
C VAL A 245 -13.83 7.60 -8.87
N ARG A 246 -14.18 6.31 -8.67
CA ARG A 246 -15.31 5.66 -9.33
C ARG A 246 -16.65 6.34 -9.01
N HIS A 247 -16.86 6.75 -7.76
CA HIS A 247 -18.05 7.50 -7.37
C HIS A 247 -18.12 8.88 -8.04
N LEU A 248 -16.99 9.57 -8.15
CA LEU A 248 -16.91 10.88 -8.79
C LEU A 248 -17.10 10.81 -10.31
N GLN A 249 -16.79 9.67 -10.95
CA GLN A 249 -16.94 9.47 -12.40
C GLN A 249 -18.35 9.02 -12.82
N ARG A 250 -19.24 8.68 -11.88
CA ARG A 250 -20.62 8.30 -12.25
C ARG A 250 -21.30 9.41 -13.05
N THR A 251 -22.14 9.02 -14.02
CA THR A 251 -22.81 9.94 -14.93
C THR A 251 -23.58 11.05 -14.20
N GLU A 252 -24.23 10.73 -13.07
CA GLU A 252 -25.03 11.65 -12.27
C GLU A 252 -24.17 12.61 -11.42
N VAL A 253 -22.90 12.28 -11.20
CA VAL A 253 -21.96 13.07 -10.38
C VAL A 253 -20.99 13.84 -11.28
N LEU A 254 -20.21 13.14 -12.06
CA LEU A 254 -19.22 13.62 -13.04
C LEU A 254 -18.37 14.81 -12.54
N GLU A 255 -17.83 14.71 -11.34
CA GLU A 255 -16.95 15.72 -10.74
C GLU A 255 -15.48 15.48 -11.05
N ALA A 256 -15.11 14.20 -11.29
CA ALA A 256 -13.79 13.83 -11.78
C ALA A 256 -13.90 12.54 -12.63
N SER A 257 -12.88 12.27 -13.46
CA SER A 257 -12.79 11.02 -14.22
C SER A 257 -11.35 10.59 -14.48
N GLU A 258 -11.16 9.30 -14.72
CA GLU A 258 -9.89 8.80 -15.26
C GLU A 258 -9.54 9.46 -16.58
N PHE A 259 -8.25 9.69 -16.80
CA PHE A 259 -7.75 10.15 -18.10
C PHE A 259 -7.97 9.08 -19.17
N PHE A 260 -8.42 9.51 -20.33
CA PHE A 260 -8.67 8.66 -21.48
C PHE A 260 -7.71 9.02 -22.61
N SER A 261 -6.78 8.10 -22.93
CA SER A 261 -5.73 8.35 -23.93
C SER A 261 -6.33 8.40 -25.33
N LYS A 262 -5.67 9.13 -26.23
CA LYS A 262 -6.04 9.16 -27.65
C LYS A 262 -5.99 7.75 -28.25
N GLY A 263 -7.10 7.31 -28.80
CA GLY A 263 -7.22 5.96 -29.40
C GLY A 263 -7.65 4.84 -28.43
N GLN A 264 -7.73 5.12 -27.13
CA GLN A 264 -8.25 4.16 -26.14
C GLN A 264 -9.72 3.84 -26.43
N LYS A 265 -10.11 2.58 -26.23
CA LYS A 265 -11.51 2.13 -26.34
C LYS A 265 -12.06 1.89 -24.94
N GLY A 266 -13.14 2.57 -24.60
CA GLY A 266 -13.78 2.46 -23.28
C GLY A 266 -14.85 1.36 -23.21
N SER A 267 -15.40 0.99 -24.36
CA SER A 267 -16.45 -0.01 -24.47
C SER A 267 -16.39 -0.68 -25.85
N SER A 268 -16.67 -1.99 -25.90
CA SER A 268 -16.78 -2.71 -27.17
C SER A 268 -18.10 -2.44 -27.91
N ALA A 269 -19.14 -2.01 -27.20
CA ALA A 269 -20.48 -1.80 -27.76
C ALA A 269 -20.85 -0.32 -27.94
N MET A 270 -20.41 0.55 -27.01
CA MET A 270 -20.80 1.96 -26.99
C MET A 270 -19.56 2.87 -27.08
N PRO A 271 -19.23 3.46 -28.23
CA PRO A 271 -17.98 4.22 -28.43
C PRO A 271 -17.78 5.42 -27.52
N HIS A 272 -18.86 6.03 -27.01
CA HIS A 272 -18.81 7.19 -26.12
C HIS A 272 -18.61 6.83 -24.64
N LYS A 273 -18.75 5.53 -24.27
CA LYS A 273 -18.74 5.10 -22.87
C LYS A 273 -17.31 4.99 -22.33
N LYS A 274 -16.96 5.90 -21.42
CA LYS A 274 -15.65 5.96 -20.74
C LYS A 274 -15.77 5.28 -19.36
N ASN A 275 -15.48 3.98 -19.31
CA ASN A 275 -15.55 3.23 -18.06
C ASN A 275 -14.32 3.51 -17.19
N PRO A 276 -14.45 3.54 -15.83
CA PRO A 276 -13.35 3.69 -14.88
C PRO A 276 -12.58 2.37 -14.69
N ILE A 277 -12.00 1.84 -15.79
CA ILE A 277 -11.42 0.49 -15.81
C ILE A 277 -10.15 0.35 -14.99
N LEU A 278 -9.38 1.45 -14.80
CA LEU A 278 -8.16 1.42 -14.00
C LEU A 278 -8.49 1.31 -12.53
N THR A 279 -9.42 2.10 -12.03
CA THR A 279 -9.86 2.06 -10.62
C THR A 279 -10.71 0.83 -10.30
N GLU A 280 -11.49 0.31 -11.25
CA GLU A 280 -12.14 -1.01 -11.11
C GLU A 280 -11.11 -2.12 -10.94
N ASN A 281 -10.05 -2.11 -11.75
CA ASN A 281 -8.96 -3.07 -11.64
C ASN A 281 -8.24 -2.94 -10.30
N LEU A 282 -7.97 -1.73 -9.82
CA LEU A 282 -7.36 -1.50 -8.50
C LEU A 282 -8.20 -2.10 -7.37
N CYS A 283 -9.52 -1.92 -7.39
CA CYS A 283 -10.42 -2.56 -6.42
C CYS A 283 -10.35 -4.10 -6.47
N GLY A 284 -10.15 -4.67 -7.66
CA GLY A 284 -9.95 -6.11 -7.84
C GLY A 284 -8.62 -6.59 -7.29
N LEU A 285 -7.52 -5.91 -7.63
CA LEU A 285 -6.17 -6.26 -7.20
C LEU A 285 -6.00 -6.16 -5.67
N ALA A 286 -6.64 -5.18 -5.03
CA ALA A 286 -6.64 -5.03 -3.58
C ALA A 286 -7.15 -6.28 -2.85
N ARG A 287 -8.10 -7.02 -3.45
CA ARG A 287 -8.62 -8.28 -2.88
C ARG A 287 -7.56 -9.37 -2.88
N ILE A 288 -6.75 -9.46 -3.93
CA ILE A 288 -5.66 -10.44 -4.04
C ILE A 288 -4.60 -10.16 -2.97
N VAL A 289 -4.18 -8.91 -2.81
CA VAL A 289 -3.21 -8.55 -1.76
C VAL A 289 -3.75 -8.87 -0.37
N ARG A 290 -5.00 -8.52 -0.06
CA ARG A 290 -5.61 -8.84 1.25
C ARG A 290 -5.77 -10.34 1.50
N ALA A 291 -5.92 -11.13 0.45
CA ALA A 291 -6.01 -12.59 0.61
C ALA A 291 -4.74 -13.22 1.19
N SER A 292 -3.59 -12.55 1.10
CA SER A 292 -2.32 -13.03 1.69
C SER A 292 -2.26 -12.88 3.23
N VAL A 293 -3.11 -12.05 3.82
CA VAL A 293 -3.09 -11.77 5.27
C VAL A 293 -3.45 -13.00 6.10
N VAL A 294 -4.51 -13.70 5.71
CA VAL A 294 -5.01 -14.87 6.45
C VAL A 294 -3.96 -15.99 6.49
N PRO A 295 -3.43 -16.48 5.35
CA PRO A 295 -2.42 -17.54 5.39
C PRO A 295 -1.12 -17.09 6.06
N ALA A 296 -0.74 -15.81 6.02
CA ALA A 296 0.40 -15.31 6.78
C ALA A 296 0.18 -15.39 8.30
N MET A 297 -1.05 -15.09 8.77
CA MET A 297 -1.43 -15.26 10.18
C MET A 297 -1.46 -16.74 10.59
N GLU A 298 -1.95 -17.63 9.74
CA GLU A 298 -2.01 -19.07 10.01
C GLU A 298 -0.62 -19.70 10.11
N ASN A 299 0.38 -19.15 9.41
CA ASN A 299 1.77 -19.61 9.47
C ASN A 299 2.47 -19.31 10.82
N VAL A 300 1.90 -18.48 11.70
CA VAL A 300 2.48 -18.20 13.03
C VAL A 300 2.49 -19.45 13.89
N ALA A 301 1.46 -20.29 13.79
CA ALA A 301 1.32 -21.52 14.59
C ALA A 301 1.94 -22.72 13.86
N LEU A 302 3.22 -22.98 14.09
CA LEU A 302 3.93 -24.17 13.62
C LEU A 302 4.09 -25.21 14.74
N TRP A 303 4.32 -26.46 14.37
CA TRP A 303 4.58 -27.51 15.34
C TRP A 303 6.02 -27.45 15.84
N HIS A 304 6.19 -27.41 17.17
CA HIS A 304 7.47 -27.42 17.84
C HIS A 304 8.46 -26.41 17.26
N GLU A 305 9.67 -26.81 16.91
CA GLU A 305 10.70 -25.96 16.33
C GLU A 305 10.45 -25.70 14.83
N ARG A 306 9.66 -26.53 14.13
CA ARG A 306 9.18 -26.34 12.76
C ARG A 306 8.34 -27.53 12.28
N ASP A 307 7.29 -27.25 11.51
CA ASP A 307 6.81 -28.10 10.42
C ASP A 307 6.94 -27.34 9.08
N ILE A 308 6.69 -28.01 7.95
CA ILE A 308 6.93 -27.41 6.63
C ILE A 308 5.68 -26.77 5.99
N SER A 309 4.55 -26.71 6.69
CA SER A 309 3.28 -26.21 6.16
C SER A 309 3.37 -24.78 5.63
N HIS A 310 4.13 -23.89 6.28
CA HIS A 310 4.36 -22.51 5.89
C HIS A 310 5.01 -22.36 4.51
N SER A 311 5.93 -23.27 4.15
CA SER A 311 6.80 -23.12 2.98
C SER A 311 6.02 -23.06 1.67
N SER A 312 5.07 -23.95 1.43
CA SER A 312 4.26 -23.96 0.21
C SER A 312 3.39 -22.72 0.09
N VAL A 313 2.93 -22.21 1.21
CA VAL A 313 2.09 -21.01 1.30
C VAL A 313 2.89 -19.76 0.97
N GLU A 314 4.07 -19.59 1.59
CA GLU A 314 4.96 -18.43 1.41
C GLU A 314 5.49 -18.31 -0.01
N ARG A 315 5.82 -19.43 -0.66
CA ARG A 315 6.27 -19.48 -2.06
C ARG A 315 5.22 -18.94 -3.03
N MET A 316 3.94 -18.96 -2.68
CA MET A 316 2.85 -18.43 -3.50
C MET A 316 2.49 -17.00 -3.12
N PHE A 317 2.13 -16.75 -1.87
CA PHE A 317 1.57 -15.45 -1.52
C PHE A 317 2.62 -14.33 -1.46
N ALA A 318 3.88 -14.60 -1.12
CA ALA A 318 4.89 -13.55 -1.00
C ALA A 318 5.17 -12.86 -2.36
N PRO A 319 5.48 -13.59 -3.45
CA PRO A 319 5.60 -12.96 -4.76
C PRO A 319 4.27 -12.38 -5.26
N ASP A 320 3.14 -13.09 -5.08
CA ASP A 320 1.85 -12.60 -5.60
C ASP A 320 1.40 -11.31 -4.93
N ALA A 321 1.56 -11.18 -3.61
CA ALA A 321 1.18 -9.98 -2.88
C ALA A 321 2.06 -8.78 -3.23
N THR A 322 3.39 -8.94 -3.23
CA THR A 322 4.34 -7.84 -3.47
C THR A 322 4.28 -7.34 -4.91
N VAL A 323 4.27 -8.25 -5.89
CA VAL A 323 4.15 -7.90 -7.32
C VAL A 323 2.81 -7.23 -7.62
N THR A 324 1.72 -7.72 -7.04
CA THR A 324 0.39 -7.13 -7.22
C THR A 324 0.31 -5.74 -6.58
N LEU A 325 0.90 -5.56 -5.39
CA LEU A 325 0.87 -4.30 -4.66
C LEU A 325 1.71 -3.23 -5.36
N ASP A 326 2.92 -3.57 -5.82
CA ASP A 326 3.79 -2.70 -6.63
C ASP A 326 3.07 -2.22 -7.90
N PHE A 327 2.48 -3.14 -8.64
CA PHE A 327 1.72 -2.80 -9.84
C PHE A 327 0.51 -1.89 -9.53
N ALA A 328 -0.21 -2.18 -8.43
CA ALA A 328 -1.37 -1.39 -8.03
C ALA A 328 -0.98 0.03 -7.60
N LEU A 329 0.11 0.20 -6.84
CA LEU A 329 0.62 1.52 -6.45
C LEU A 329 1.02 2.35 -7.67
N ASN A 330 1.76 1.78 -8.62
CA ASN A 330 2.16 2.48 -9.84
C ASN A 330 0.96 2.83 -10.73
N ARG A 331 -0.06 1.98 -10.81
CA ARG A 331 -1.31 2.30 -11.50
C ARG A 331 -2.06 3.42 -10.79
N LEU A 332 -2.13 3.42 -9.45
CA LEU A 332 -2.79 4.47 -8.69
C LEU A 332 -2.07 5.83 -8.84
N ILE A 333 -0.73 5.84 -8.84
CA ILE A 333 0.08 7.03 -9.14
C ILE A 333 -0.36 7.63 -10.49
N ASN A 334 -0.42 6.82 -11.54
CA ASN A 334 -0.83 7.26 -12.87
C ASN A 334 -2.28 7.80 -12.89
N VAL A 335 -3.20 7.12 -12.20
CA VAL A 335 -4.61 7.57 -12.10
C VAL A 335 -4.70 8.94 -11.42
N VAL A 336 -4.03 9.14 -10.29
CA VAL A 336 -4.11 10.40 -9.53
C VAL A 336 -3.42 11.54 -10.26
N GLU A 337 -2.27 11.27 -10.88
CA GLU A 337 -1.50 12.27 -11.63
C GLU A 337 -2.30 12.83 -12.82
N ASN A 338 -2.99 11.94 -13.54
CA ASN A 338 -3.72 12.29 -14.75
C ASN A 338 -5.24 12.45 -14.55
N LEU A 339 -5.71 12.50 -13.30
CA LEU A 339 -7.13 12.63 -12.98
C LEU A 339 -7.70 13.93 -13.57
N LEU A 340 -8.75 13.80 -14.38
CA LEU A 340 -9.49 14.95 -14.90
C LEU A 340 -10.47 15.42 -13.83
N VAL A 341 -10.45 16.70 -13.52
CA VAL A 341 -11.32 17.33 -12.52
C VAL A 341 -12.22 18.35 -13.22
N TYR A 342 -13.50 18.38 -12.86
CA TYR A 342 -14.53 19.22 -13.48
C TYR A 342 -15.16 20.21 -12.51
N PRO A 343 -14.50 21.36 -12.21
CA PRO A 343 -15.01 22.35 -11.25
C PRO A 343 -16.42 22.86 -11.55
N GLN A 344 -16.76 23.00 -12.84
CA GLN A 344 -18.11 23.46 -13.23
C GLN A 344 -19.20 22.45 -12.84
N ASN A 345 -18.91 21.12 -12.95
CA ASN A 345 -19.84 20.10 -12.50
C ASN A 345 -19.93 20.04 -10.98
N MET A 346 -18.82 20.31 -10.28
CA MET A 346 -18.81 20.41 -8.81
C MET A 346 -19.75 21.53 -8.34
N GLN A 347 -19.64 22.72 -8.96
CA GLN A 347 -20.54 23.85 -8.66
C GLN A 347 -22.00 23.51 -8.97
N LYS A 348 -22.27 22.95 -10.15
CA LYS A 348 -23.62 22.49 -10.53
C LYS A 348 -24.23 21.54 -9.50
N ASN A 349 -23.42 20.63 -8.96
CA ASN A 349 -23.89 19.68 -7.93
C ASN A 349 -24.14 20.37 -6.58
N ILE A 350 -23.36 21.39 -6.20
CA ILE A 350 -23.65 22.22 -5.02
C ILE A 350 -25.03 22.88 -5.16
N ASP A 351 -25.30 23.47 -6.33
CA ASP A 351 -26.51 24.23 -6.60
C ASP A 351 -27.77 23.34 -6.72
N GLN A 352 -27.57 22.03 -7.00
CA GLN A 352 -28.65 21.07 -7.34
C GLN A 352 -29.76 21.03 -6.30
N MET A 353 -29.46 21.25 -5.02
CA MET A 353 -30.41 21.17 -3.92
C MET A 353 -30.86 22.53 -3.41
N GLY A 354 -30.88 23.56 -4.31
CA GLY A 354 -31.48 24.87 -4.05
C GLY A 354 -31.00 25.57 -2.77
N GLY A 355 -29.73 25.38 -2.39
CA GLY A 355 -29.13 26.03 -1.23
C GLY A 355 -29.27 25.28 0.10
N LEU A 356 -29.81 24.06 0.13
CA LEU A 356 -29.98 23.26 1.37
C LEU A 356 -28.69 22.99 2.12
N HIS A 357 -27.54 23.02 1.47
CA HIS A 357 -26.22 22.87 2.10
C HIS A 357 -25.92 23.99 3.12
N CYS A 358 -26.66 25.12 3.08
CA CYS A 358 -26.56 26.21 4.05
C CYS A 358 -27.49 26.05 5.24
N SER A 359 -28.33 25.01 5.30
CA SER A 359 -29.37 24.86 6.31
C SER A 359 -28.85 24.90 7.75
N GLN A 360 -27.68 24.35 8.04
CA GLN A 360 -27.05 24.41 9.36
C GLN A 360 -26.61 25.83 9.72
N ARG A 361 -26.08 26.60 8.78
CA ARG A 361 -25.73 28.02 8.99
C ARG A 361 -26.98 28.86 9.36
N VAL A 362 -28.08 28.62 8.65
CA VAL A 362 -29.38 29.28 8.95
C VAL A 362 -29.85 28.90 10.34
N LEU A 363 -29.82 27.62 10.69
CA LEU A 363 -30.18 27.14 12.03
C LEU A 363 -29.37 27.85 13.13
N LEU A 364 -28.06 27.93 12.97
CA LEU A 364 -27.18 28.58 13.94
C LEU A 364 -27.45 30.08 14.03
N ALA A 365 -27.65 30.78 12.91
CA ALA A 365 -27.98 32.19 12.91
C ALA A 365 -29.33 32.47 13.63
N LEU A 366 -30.35 31.65 13.46
CA LEU A 366 -31.63 31.76 14.18
C LEU A 366 -31.43 31.58 15.68
N ILE A 367 -30.55 30.69 16.12
CA ILE A 367 -30.26 30.47 17.54
C ILE A 367 -29.44 31.64 18.12
N GLU A 368 -28.30 31.94 17.46
CA GLU A 368 -27.28 32.84 18.02
C GLU A 368 -27.66 34.32 17.90
N GLU A 369 -28.20 34.73 16.75
CA GLU A 369 -28.49 36.14 16.46
C GLU A 369 -29.95 36.47 16.67
N ALA A 370 -30.87 35.64 16.15
CA ALA A 370 -32.31 35.86 16.33
C ALA A 370 -32.84 35.45 17.71
N LYS A 371 -32.03 34.76 18.53
CA LYS A 371 -32.36 34.29 19.88
C LYS A 371 -33.61 33.39 19.96
N ILE A 372 -33.82 32.60 18.90
CA ILE A 372 -34.90 31.60 18.82
C ILE A 372 -34.39 30.30 19.47
N SER A 373 -35.29 29.55 20.11
CA SER A 373 -34.94 28.25 20.70
C SER A 373 -34.37 27.29 19.62
N ARG A 374 -33.56 26.31 20.01
CA ARG A 374 -33.04 25.33 19.09
C ARG A 374 -34.14 24.53 18.39
N GLU A 375 -35.17 24.16 19.14
CA GLU A 375 -36.29 23.36 18.65
C GLU A 375 -37.14 24.16 17.64
N ASP A 376 -37.43 25.42 17.92
CA ASP A 376 -38.19 26.28 17.01
C ASP A 376 -37.36 26.63 15.77
N SER A 377 -36.06 26.93 15.94
CA SER A 377 -35.14 27.15 14.82
C SER A 377 -35.06 25.93 13.90
N TYR A 378 -34.97 24.73 14.49
CA TYR A 378 -34.98 23.49 13.72
C TYR A 378 -36.26 23.30 12.92
N LYS A 379 -37.42 23.54 13.56
CA LYS A 379 -38.75 23.46 12.94
C LYS A 379 -38.89 24.45 11.77
N ILE A 380 -38.45 25.69 11.94
CA ILE A 380 -38.47 26.72 10.88
C ILE A 380 -37.62 26.26 9.68
N VAL A 381 -36.36 25.86 9.94
CA VAL A 381 -35.45 25.41 8.90
C VAL A 381 -36.00 24.17 8.19
N GLN A 382 -36.47 23.18 8.94
CA GLN A 382 -37.03 21.94 8.39
C GLN A 382 -38.25 22.21 7.51
N THR A 383 -39.18 23.05 7.96
CA THR A 383 -40.38 23.38 7.20
C THR A 383 -40.07 23.99 5.84
N ASN A 384 -39.09 24.90 5.77
CA ASN A 384 -38.67 25.50 4.52
C ASN A 384 -37.83 24.51 3.68
N ALA A 385 -36.97 23.69 4.29
CA ALA A 385 -36.16 22.70 3.58
C ALA A 385 -37.04 21.61 2.93
N MET A 386 -38.13 21.18 3.56
CA MET A 386 -39.03 20.20 2.97
C MET A 386 -39.70 20.70 1.69
N LYS A 387 -40.01 21.99 1.58
CA LYS A 387 -40.53 22.59 0.34
C LYS A 387 -39.50 22.54 -0.81
N VAL A 388 -38.22 22.66 -0.48
CA VAL A 388 -37.15 22.48 -1.48
C VAL A 388 -37.12 21.05 -2.01
N TRP A 389 -37.23 20.06 -1.13
CA TRP A 389 -37.28 18.64 -1.48
C TRP A 389 -38.52 18.26 -2.32
N GLU A 390 -39.67 18.77 -1.93
CA GLU A 390 -40.98 18.36 -2.47
C GLU A 390 -41.32 19.14 -3.75
N GLU A 391 -40.98 20.44 -3.78
CA GLU A 391 -41.46 21.38 -4.80
C GLU A 391 -40.32 21.93 -5.69
N GLY A 392 -39.05 21.65 -5.37
CA GLY A 392 -37.89 22.21 -6.09
C GLY A 392 -37.73 23.71 -5.85
N ALA A 393 -38.23 24.25 -4.77
CA ALA A 393 -38.16 25.68 -4.45
C ALA A 393 -36.74 26.14 -4.08
N ASP A 394 -36.47 27.41 -4.14
CA ASP A 394 -35.18 28.01 -3.71
C ASP A 394 -35.21 28.29 -2.18
N PHE A 395 -34.27 27.67 -1.46
CA PHE A 395 -34.25 27.75 0.00
C PHE A 395 -34.06 29.17 0.53
N LYS A 396 -33.19 29.93 -0.10
CA LYS A 396 -32.93 31.34 0.27
C LYS A 396 -34.19 32.19 0.12
N SER A 397 -34.88 32.04 -1.00
CA SER A 397 -36.12 32.76 -1.27
C SER A 397 -37.22 32.38 -0.28
N LEU A 398 -37.33 31.10 0.08
CA LEU A 398 -38.29 30.65 1.10
C LEU A 398 -38.02 31.30 2.46
N LEU A 399 -36.75 31.37 2.87
CA LEU A 399 -36.37 32.00 4.15
C LEU A 399 -36.68 33.51 4.19
N LYS A 400 -36.39 34.24 3.09
CA LYS A 400 -36.71 35.66 2.98
C LYS A 400 -38.22 35.95 3.06
N ASN A 401 -39.03 35.02 2.56
CA ASN A 401 -40.49 35.13 2.58
C ASN A 401 -41.15 34.54 3.82
N ASP A 402 -40.41 33.88 4.70
CA ASP A 402 -40.92 33.31 5.96
C ASP A 402 -41.02 34.43 7.03
N PRO A 403 -42.21 34.77 7.52
CA PRO A 403 -42.39 35.82 8.52
C PRO A 403 -41.62 35.60 9.83
N LEU A 404 -41.38 34.33 10.21
CA LEU A 404 -40.65 33.99 11.43
C LEU A 404 -39.14 34.26 11.25
N VAL A 405 -38.65 34.20 10.03
CA VAL A 405 -37.25 34.48 9.67
C VAL A 405 -37.04 35.96 9.37
N SER A 406 -37.82 36.53 8.43
CA SER A 406 -37.68 37.90 7.96
C SER A 406 -37.95 38.98 9.02
N SER A 407 -38.74 38.65 10.07
CA SER A 407 -38.92 39.54 11.24
C SER A 407 -37.69 39.60 12.16
N LYS A 408 -36.71 38.70 12.00
CA LYS A 408 -35.55 38.55 12.90
C LYS A 408 -34.21 38.75 12.21
N LEU A 409 -34.10 38.39 10.93
CA LEU A 409 -32.88 38.50 10.11
C LEU A 409 -33.19 39.37 8.90
N THR A 410 -32.28 40.29 8.58
CA THR A 410 -32.38 41.11 7.35
C THR A 410 -32.06 40.30 6.12
N ASP A 411 -32.51 40.78 4.96
CA ASP A 411 -32.19 40.13 3.66
C ASP A 411 -30.67 40.01 3.41
N GLU A 412 -29.92 41.06 3.75
CA GLU A 412 -28.43 41.04 3.63
C GLU A 412 -27.82 39.98 4.53
N LYS A 413 -28.39 39.80 5.74
CA LYS A 413 -27.92 38.76 6.64
C LYS A 413 -28.24 37.39 6.07
N ILE A 414 -29.46 37.17 5.60
CA ILE A 414 -29.83 35.90 4.94
C ILE A 414 -28.89 35.63 3.73
N ASP A 415 -28.65 36.62 2.87
CA ASP A 415 -27.75 36.47 1.74
C ASP A 415 -26.33 36.04 2.17
N SER A 416 -25.82 36.61 3.26
CA SER A 416 -24.51 36.26 3.79
C SER A 416 -24.38 34.81 4.29
N LEU A 417 -25.53 34.18 4.65
CA LEU A 417 -25.54 32.78 5.10
C LEU A 417 -25.32 31.78 3.94
N PHE A 418 -25.53 32.23 2.71
CA PHE A 418 -25.34 31.43 1.49
C PHE A 418 -23.98 31.66 0.81
N ASP A 419 -23.05 32.30 1.50
CA ASP A 419 -21.68 32.45 1.03
C ASP A 419 -20.86 31.18 1.37
N ASP A 420 -20.51 30.38 0.36
CA ASP A 420 -19.78 29.13 0.50
C ASP A 420 -18.37 29.31 1.06
N SER A 421 -17.79 30.53 0.97
CA SER A 421 -16.45 30.84 1.52
C SER A 421 -16.37 30.58 3.05
N HIS A 422 -17.52 30.61 3.74
CA HIS A 422 -17.60 30.26 5.16
C HIS A 422 -17.07 28.86 5.48
N HIS A 423 -17.31 27.92 4.59
CA HIS A 423 -16.89 26.52 4.77
C HIS A 423 -15.37 26.35 4.54
N LEU A 424 -14.74 27.35 3.89
CA LEU A 424 -13.33 27.29 3.52
C LEU A 424 -12.38 27.94 4.55
N LYS A 425 -12.89 28.62 5.56
CA LYS A 425 -12.10 29.42 6.54
C LYS A 425 -11.00 28.66 7.28
N SER A 426 -11.06 27.33 7.32
CA SER A 426 -10.09 26.48 7.99
C SER A 426 -9.18 25.69 7.03
N VAL A 427 -9.37 25.80 5.71
CA VAL A 427 -8.64 25.02 4.70
C VAL A 427 -7.13 25.22 4.83
N ASP A 428 -6.67 26.47 4.91
CA ASP A 428 -5.24 26.78 5.07
C ASP A 428 -4.64 26.12 6.30
N LYS A 429 -5.31 26.26 7.45
CA LYS A 429 -4.84 25.67 8.72
C LYS A 429 -4.78 24.13 8.66
N ILE A 430 -5.73 23.51 7.95
CA ILE A 430 -5.74 22.06 7.76
C ILE A 430 -4.59 21.64 6.85
N PHE A 431 -4.37 22.34 5.74
CA PHE A 431 -3.24 22.09 4.84
C PHE A 431 -1.90 22.23 5.56
N ASP A 432 -1.71 23.30 6.33
CA ASP A 432 -0.49 23.50 7.14
C ASP A 432 -0.26 22.35 8.14
N LYS A 433 -1.34 21.77 8.69
CA LYS A 433 -1.25 20.63 9.60
C LYS A 433 -0.91 19.32 8.90
N VAL A 434 -1.43 19.09 7.70
CA VAL A 434 -1.27 17.85 6.96
C VAL A 434 0.07 17.78 6.23
N PHE A 435 0.53 18.89 5.66
CA PHE A 435 1.70 18.93 4.77
C PHE A 435 2.94 19.58 5.42
N LYS A 436 3.02 19.51 6.74
CA LYS A 436 4.16 19.98 7.54
C LYS A 436 5.48 19.39 7.09
#